data_fd38328d8704f5adf89e5eec297117c2
#
_entry.id   fd38328d8704f5adf89e5eec297117c2
#
_cell.length_a   1.000
_cell.length_b   1.000
_cell.length_c   1.000
_cell.angle_alpha   90.00
_cell.angle_beta   90.00
_cell.angle_gamma   90.00
#
_symmetry.space_group_name_H-M   'P 1'
#
loop_
_entity.id
_entity.type
_entity.pdbx_description
1 polymer ?
#
loop_
_entity_poly.entity_id
_entity_poly.type
_entity_poly.pdbx_seq_one_letter_code
_entity_poly.pdbx_strand_id
1 'polypeptide(L)'
;MLVSKHSPYQMSRYLLQRTKHPLFAMPGLVPGIHVLVVLSQKVAVRLAFESVNWRDSPAKGAEMGDRRRAGSESRFDAYVEGLVSVIGHADRARPLRDYCMGLMMPCERKSVEPMAAVTAPARVAAQHQSLLHFVGEGRWSDAKVLAKVREMVLPAIQRHGSIEAWIIDDTGFPKHGRHSVGVARQYCGQLGKEDNCQVAVSLSLANGHASLPVAYRLYLPQEWAGDRERLRKAGVPEDIDFKTKHEIALEQLRWACEAGLPRGVGLLDAGYGNNSELRAAITALELTYVAGILSNTTVWAPGTGPLPAKKWSGRGRPTKLLRRDAKHQPVSVKELALGLPRRAWRTIAWREGTAEQLSSRFARVRVRAARRDFNRSESRPEEWLLIEWPKGEQEPTKCWLSTLPEDIAFHRLVYFTKLRWRIERDYQELKQEVGLGHFEGRGWRGFHHHATLCIAAYGFLISERETIPPSRPRSTRGLPKLAVPGSYRPRGSAASTRTARSEFDRDNAPEADRSSRHDVTAMPMLCGADRKNNAADKFVTQ
;
A
#
# COMPACT_ATOMS: atom_id res chain seq x y z
N MET A 1 -2.82 25.94 -47.40
CA MET A 1 -2.01 25.00 -48.20
C MET A 1 -0.72 24.73 -47.47
N LEU A 2 -0.59 23.54 -46.98
CA LEU A 2 0.53 22.63 -46.81
C LEU A 2 0.26 21.72 -45.63
N VAL A 3 -0.39 20.59 -45.94
CA VAL A 3 -0.59 19.45 -45.05
C VAL A 3 0.70 18.63 -45.08
N SER A 4 1.42 18.55 -43.99
CA SER A 4 2.56 17.63 -43.84
C SER A 4 2.07 16.31 -43.26
N LYS A 5 2.10 15.26 -44.06
CA LYS A 5 1.85 13.86 -43.72
C LYS A 5 3.05 13.33 -42.96
N HIS A 6 2.88 13.00 -41.66
CA HIS A 6 3.85 12.19 -40.93
C HIS A 6 3.29 10.80 -40.69
N SER A 7 4.07 9.80 -41.08
CA SER A 7 3.77 8.37 -40.96
C SER A 7 3.73 7.90 -39.51
N PRO A 8 2.85 6.94 -39.13
CA PRO A 8 2.72 6.40 -37.76
C PRO A 8 3.99 5.76 -37.21
N TYR A 9 4.97 5.46 -38.03
CA TYR A 9 6.24 4.82 -37.64
C TYR A 9 7.25 5.79 -36.98
N GLN A 10 7.12 7.09 -37.13
CA GLN A 10 8.00 8.07 -36.49
C GLN A 10 7.54 8.43 -35.07
N MET A 11 6.29 8.26 -34.74
CA MET A 11 5.78 8.55 -33.39
C MET A 11 6.22 7.51 -32.34
N SER A 12 6.47 6.27 -32.75
CA SER A 12 6.98 5.21 -31.86
C SER A 12 8.41 5.43 -31.38
N ARG A 13 9.25 6.12 -32.15
CA ARG A 13 10.63 6.44 -31.74
C ARG A 13 10.73 7.66 -30.84
N TYR A 14 9.76 8.58 -30.90
CA TYR A 14 9.74 9.78 -30.06
C TYR A 14 9.27 9.47 -28.60
N LEU A 15 8.45 8.45 -28.42
CA LEU A 15 7.97 8.00 -27.11
C LEU A 15 9.02 7.22 -26.32
N LEU A 16 9.98 6.59 -26.99
CA LEU A 16 11.07 5.83 -26.34
C LEU A 16 12.24 6.70 -25.83
N GLN A 17 12.31 7.97 -26.22
CA GLN A 17 13.42 8.87 -25.82
C GLN A 17 13.10 9.82 -24.65
N ARG A 18 11.85 9.89 -24.15
CA ARG A 18 11.46 10.79 -23.05
C ARG A 18 11.19 10.14 -21.70
N THR A 19 11.40 8.85 -21.54
CA THR A 19 11.32 8.19 -20.22
C THR A 19 12.68 8.16 -19.51
N LYS A 20 13.28 9.33 -19.33
CA LYS A 20 14.38 9.53 -18.36
C LYS A 20 13.83 10.22 -17.12
N HIS A 21 13.03 9.52 -16.33
CA HIS A 21 12.87 9.81 -14.92
C HIS A 21 13.44 8.64 -14.12
N PRO A 22 14.26 8.89 -13.10
CA PRO A 22 14.86 7.84 -12.31
C PRO A 22 13.75 7.07 -11.58
N LEU A 23 13.65 5.77 -11.86
CA LEU A 23 12.90 4.81 -11.06
C LEU A 23 13.51 4.79 -9.67
N PHE A 24 12.88 5.43 -8.70
CA PHE A 24 13.19 5.22 -7.31
C PHE A 24 12.73 3.81 -6.93
N ALA A 25 13.70 2.94 -6.74
CA ALA A 25 13.49 1.60 -6.22
C ALA A 25 13.03 1.68 -4.77
N MET A 26 11.81 1.23 -4.48
CA MET A 26 11.44 0.89 -3.11
C MET A 26 12.18 -0.38 -2.70
N PRO A 27 12.86 -0.43 -1.54
CA PRO A 27 13.55 -1.64 -1.10
C PRO A 27 12.53 -2.74 -0.84
N GLY A 28 12.55 -3.79 -1.67
CA GLY A 28 11.75 -5.01 -1.50
C GLY A 28 10.89 -5.45 -2.68
N LEU A 29 10.84 -4.72 -3.80
CA LEU A 29 10.11 -5.14 -5.00
C LEU A 29 11.07 -5.63 -6.08
N VAL A 30 10.90 -6.87 -6.50
CA VAL A 30 11.68 -7.48 -7.59
C VAL A 30 11.23 -6.89 -8.95
N PRO A 31 12.13 -6.34 -9.79
CA PRO A 31 11.77 -5.60 -11.02
C PRO A 31 10.99 -6.39 -12.08
N GLY A 32 11.02 -7.71 -12.05
CA GLY A 32 10.42 -8.56 -13.09
C GLY A 32 8.89 -8.71 -13.05
N ILE A 33 8.25 -8.47 -11.89
CA ILE A 33 6.78 -8.63 -11.74
C ILE A 33 6.02 -7.49 -12.42
N HIS A 34 6.63 -6.31 -12.49
CA HIS A 34 5.99 -5.11 -13.05
C HIS A 34 5.61 -5.22 -14.53
N VAL A 35 6.43 -5.85 -15.34
CA VAL A 35 6.24 -5.86 -16.80
C VAL A 35 5.15 -6.83 -17.23
N LEU A 36 5.08 -8.02 -16.64
CA LEU A 36 4.13 -9.06 -17.08
C LEU A 36 2.70 -8.82 -16.56
N VAL A 37 2.54 -8.26 -15.37
CA VAL A 37 1.22 -7.97 -14.80
C VAL A 37 0.64 -6.69 -15.41
N VAL A 38 1.46 -5.67 -15.65
CA VAL A 38 1.04 -4.44 -16.36
C VAL A 38 0.67 -4.74 -17.81
N LEU A 39 1.40 -5.64 -18.49
CA LEU A 39 1.05 -6.11 -19.84
C LEU A 39 -0.26 -6.92 -19.85
N SER A 40 -0.49 -7.77 -18.85
CA SER A 40 -1.74 -8.54 -18.73
C SER A 40 -2.95 -7.64 -18.44
N GLN A 41 -2.79 -6.61 -17.61
CA GLN A 41 -3.87 -5.67 -17.28
C GLN A 41 -4.11 -4.63 -18.36
N LYS A 42 -3.06 -4.09 -18.96
CA LYS A 42 -3.19 -3.22 -20.15
C LYS A 42 -3.87 -3.93 -21.29
N VAL A 43 -3.63 -5.22 -21.44
CA VAL A 43 -4.32 -6.06 -22.44
C VAL A 43 -5.78 -6.30 -22.05
N ALA A 44 -6.11 -6.53 -20.78
CA ALA A 44 -7.50 -6.73 -20.34
C ALA A 44 -8.34 -5.44 -20.43
N VAL A 45 -7.78 -4.30 -20.00
CA VAL A 45 -8.43 -2.98 -20.13
C VAL A 45 -8.45 -2.53 -21.60
N ARG A 46 -7.37 -2.76 -22.35
CA ARG A 46 -7.30 -2.44 -23.78
C ARG A 46 -8.26 -3.28 -24.61
N LEU A 47 -8.43 -4.57 -24.28
CA LEU A 47 -9.41 -5.45 -24.95
C LEU A 47 -10.86 -5.10 -24.57
N ALA A 48 -11.12 -4.45 -23.44
CA ALA A 48 -12.46 -3.98 -23.07
C ALA A 48 -12.87 -2.69 -23.78
N PHE A 49 -11.94 -1.84 -24.22
CA PHE A 49 -12.24 -0.48 -24.70
C PHE A 49 -11.68 -0.09 -26.07
N GLU A 50 -10.92 -0.94 -26.78
CA GLU A 50 -10.45 -0.63 -28.15
C GLU A 50 -11.57 -0.66 -29.22
N SER A 51 -12.84 -0.86 -28.82
CA SER A 51 -13.98 -1.01 -29.74
C SER A 51 -14.64 0.30 -30.19
N VAL A 52 -14.15 1.49 -29.82
CA VAL A 52 -14.87 2.74 -30.12
C VAL A 52 -14.58 3.31 -31.51
N ASN A 53 -13.54 2.88 -32.24
CA ASN A 53 -13.30 3.35 -33.63
C ASN A 53 -12.41 2.39 -34.41
N TRP A 54 -12.96 1.36 -35.03
CA TRP A 54 -12.40 0.74 -36.25
C TRP A 54 -13.50 0.08 -37.06
N ARG A 55 -13.95 0.75 -38.10
CA ARG A 55 -14.62 0.09 -39.23
C ARG A 55 -13.52 -0.39 -40.18
N ASP A 56 -13.72 -1.63 -40.65
CA ASP A 56 -13.08 -2.30 -41.77
C ASP A 56 -11.76 -3.07 -41.52
N SER A 57 -11.90 -4.34 -41.17
CA SER A 57 -11.36 -5.50 -41.93
C SER A 57 -11.72 -6.83 -41.25
N PRO A 58 -12.21 -7.86 -41.98
CA PRO A 58 -12.67 -9.10 -41.39
C PRO A 58 -11.54 -10.14 -41.33
N ALA A 59 -11.21 -10.59 -40.12
CA ALA A 59 -10.40 -11.78 -39.90
C ALA A 59 -11.07 -12.69 -38.87
N LYS A 60 -11.21 -13.96 -39.17
CA LYS A 60 -11.95 -15.04 -38.44
C LYS A 60 -11.53 -15.29 -36.97
N GLY A 61 -10.68 -14.46 -36.38
CA GLY A 61 -10.38 -14.45 -34.94
C GLY A 61 -11.17 -13.39 -34.15
N ALA A 62 -11.96 -12.55 -34.80
CA ALA A 62 -12.67 -11.42 -34.26
C ALA A 62 -13.96 -11.82 -33.50
N GLU A 63 -14.66 -12.85 -33.90
CA GLU A 63 -15.98 -13.21 -33.34
C GLU A 63 -15.95 -13.61 -31.87
N MET A 64 -14.92 -14.29 -31.41
CA MET A 64 -14.80 -14.70 -29.99
C MET A 64 -14.33 -13.52 -29.11
N GLY A 65 -13.57 -12.60 -29.68
CA GLY A 65 -13.20 -11.32 -29.04
C GLY A 65 -14.39 -10.40 -28.89
N ASP A 66 -15.25 -10.34 -29.90
CA ASP A 66 -16.41 -9.46 -29.97
C ASP A 66 -17.53 -9.86 -29.00
N ARG A 67 -17.83 -11.16 -28.89
CA ARG A 67 -18.80 -11.69 -27.89
C ARG A 67 -18.35 -11.44 -26.44
N ARG A 68 -17.04 -11.51 -26.15
CA ARG A 68 -16.51 -11.19 -24.81
C ARG A 68 -16.56 -9.70 -24.53
N ARG A 69 -16.36 -8.84 -25.51
CA ARG A 69 -16.46 -7.37 -25.40
C ARG A 69 -17.88 -6.93 -25.15
N ALA A 70 -18.83 -7.38 -25.95
CA ALA A 70 -20.25 -7.12 -25.76
C ALA A 70 -20.73 -7.58 -24.38
N GLY A 71 -20.23 -8.72 -23.89
CA GLY A 71 -20.51 -9.18 -22.52
C GLY A 71 -19.94 -8.28 -21.43
N SER A 72 -18.73 -7.68 -21.62
CA SER A 72 -18.13 -6.78 -20.63
C SER A 72 -18.83 -5.41 -20.59
N GLU A 73 -19.22 -4.88 -21.74
CA GLU A 73 -20.00 -3.62 -21.84
C GLU A 73 -21.36 -3.77 -21.15
N SER A 74 -22.07 -4.87 -21.43
CA SER A 74 -23.36 -5.14 -20.76
C SER A 74 -23.22 -5.29 -19.24
N ARG A 75 -22.13 -5.92 -18.75
CA ARG A 75 -21.86 -6.01 -17.30
C ARG A 75 -21.50 -4.65 -16.70
N PHE A 76 -20.75 -3.81 -17.43
CA PHE A 76 -20.47 -2.44 -17.00
C PHE A 76 -21.76 -1.61 -16.92
N ASP A 77 -22.62 -1.72 -17.90
CA ASP A 77 -23.93 -1.04 -17.90
C ASP A 77 -24.78 -1.46 -16.70
N ALA A 78 -24.90 -2.76 -16.45
CA ALA A 78 -25.61 -3.27 -15.28
C ALA A 78 -24.96 -2.84 -13.96
N TYR A 79 -23.63 -2.77 -13.90
CA TYR A 79 -22.92 -2.26 -12.73
C TYR A 79 -23.20 -0.78 -12.47
N VAL A 80 -23.17 0.06 -13.53
CA VAL A 80 -23.47 1.48 -13.44
C VAL A 80 -24.93 1.71 -13.04
N GLU A 81 -25.89 0.95 -13.60
CA GLU A 81 -27.29 1.02 -13.18
C GLU A 81 -27.47 0.71 -11.70
N GLY A 82 -26.72 -0.26 -11.18
CA GLY A 82 -26.67 -0.51 -9.73
C GLY A 82 -26.19 0.72 -8.94
N LEU A 83 -25.18 1.45 -9.41
CA LEU A 83 -24.73 2.70 -8.76
C LEU A 83 -25.74 3.84 -8.93
N VAL A 84 -26.39 3.94 -10.09
CA VAL A 84 -27.44 4.94 -10.37
C VAL A 84 -28.60 4.80 -9.40
N SER A 85 -28.98 3.59 -9.00
CA SER A 85 -30.07 3.36 -8.06
C SER A 85 -29.89 4.06 -6.70
N VAL A 86 -28.66 4.43 -6.33
CA VAL A 86 -28.33 5.08 -5.04
C VAL A 86 -27.81 6.51 -5.18
N ILE A 87 -27.64 7.03 -6.42
CA ILE A 87 -27.08 8.37 -6.66
C ILE A 87 -28.06 9.51 -6.39
N GLY A 88 -29.32 9.21 -6.22
CA GLY A 88 -30.36 10.11 -5.70
C GLY A 88 -31.08 11.00 -6.72
N HIS A 89 -30.59 11.17 -7.95
CA HIS A 89 -31.27 11.96 -8.99
C HIS A 89 -30.91 11.47 -10.39
N ALA A 90 -31.88 11.42 -11.31
CA ALA A 90 -31.71 10.90 -12.66
C ALA A 90 -30.62 11.64 -13.47
N ASP A 91 -30.52 12.97 -13.33
CA ASP A 91 -29.55 13.81 -14.05
C ASP A 91 -28.09 13.45 -13.68
N ARG A 92 -27.88 12.75 -12.58
CA ARG A 92 -26.55 12.29 -12.14
C ARG A 92 -26.13 10.96 -12.79
N ALA A 93 -27.06 10.25 -13.41
CA ALA A 93 -26.79 8.93 -14.02
C ALA A 93 -25.74 9.03 -15.13
N ARG A 94 -25.90 9.97 -16.04
CA ARG A 94 -24.96 10.16 -17.14
C ARG A 94 -23.58 10.63 -16.68
N PRO A 95 -23.45 11.69 -15.86
CA PRO A 95 -22.14 12.09 -15.32
C PRO A 95 -21.44 10.97 -14.51
N LEU A 96 -22.18 10.18 -13.73
CA LEU A 96 -21.64 9.03 -13.02
C LEU A 96 -21.04 8.00 -13.98
N ARG A 97 -21.81 7.60 -15.01
CA ARG A 97 -21.37 6.68 -16.05
C ARG A 97 -20.11 7.20 -16.75
N ASP A 98 -20.16 8.43 -17.23
CA ASP A 98 -19.08 9.05 -17.98
C ASP A 98 -17.82 9.23 -17.11
N TYR A 99 -17.98 9.53 -15.81
CA TYR A 99 -16.85 9.63 -14.89
C TYR A 99 -16.19 8.26 -14.66
N CYS A 100 -16.98 7.23 -14.33
CA CYS A 100 -16.46 5.85 -14.15
C CYS A 100 -15.79 5.35 -15.43
N MET A 101 -16.38 5.61 -16.61
CA MET A 101 -15.79 5.27 -17.89
C MET A 101 -14.46 6.00 -18.10
N GLY A 102 -14.40 7.33 -17.87
CA GLY A 102 -13.18 8.13 -18.00
C GLY A 102 -12.04 7.66 -17.10
N LEU A 103 -12.35 7.19 -15.87
CA LEU A 103 -11.37 6.61 -14.97
C LEU A 103 -10.76 5.30 -15.52
N MET A 104 -11.50 4.52 -16.26
CA MET A 104 -11.04 3.24 -16.83
C MET A 104 -10.43 3.38 -18.22
N MET A 105 -10.81 4.40 -19.00
CA MET A 105 -10.26 4.61 -20.34
C MET A 105 -8.78 4.98 -20.33
N PRO A 106 -8.00 4.60 -21.34
CA PRO A 106 -6.59 4.96 -21.44
C PRO A 106 -6.43 6.46 -21.72
N CYS A 107 -5.97 7.21 -20.72
CA CYS A 107 -5.52 8.59 -20.86
C CYS A 107 -4.32 8.84 -19.93
N GLU A 108 -3.44 9.76 -20.29
CA GLU A 108 -2.21 10.03 -19.52
C GLU A 108 -2.52 10.51 -18.10
N ARG A 109 -3.59 11.27 -17.95
CA ARG A 109 -4.03 11.81 -16.66
C ARG A 109 -5.54 11.65 -16.51
N LYS A 110 -5.97 11.17 -15.36
CA LYS A 110 -7.39 10.97 -15.00
C LYS A 110 -7.95 12.20 -14.27
N SER A 111 -7.61 13.41 -14.75
CA SER A 111 -8.29 14.64 -14.32
C SER A 111 -9.49 14.92 -15.22
N VAL A 112 -10.36 15.83 -14.78
CA VAL A 112 -11.68 16.01 -15.41
C VAL A 112 -11.62 16.36 -16.90
N GLU A 113 -10.65 17.21 -17.31
CA GLU A 113 -10.53 17.65 -18.71
C GLU A 113 -10.12 16.50 -19.65
N PRO A 114 -9.03 15.74 -19.42
CA PRO A 114 -8.69 14.57 -20.25
C PRO A 114 -9.80 13.52 -20.27
N MET A 115 -10.49 13.29 -19.13
CA MET A 115 -11.62 12.37 -19.10
C MET A 115 -12.79 12.86 -19.96
N ALA A 116 -13.08 14.17 -19.95
CA ALA A 116 -14.12 14.76 -20.81
C ALA A 116 -13.77 14.62 -22.29
N ALA A 117 -12.50 14.77 -22.65
CA ALA A 117 -12.03 14.62 -24.02
C ALA A 117 -12.21 13.19 -24.58
N VAL A 118 -11.99 12.16 -23.72
CA VAL A 118 -12.15 10.76 -24.15
C VAL A 118 -13.58 10.26 -24.08
N THR A 119 -14.41 10.80 -23.14
CA THR A 119 -15.81 10.36 -23.00
C THR A 119 -16.79 11.10 -23.90
N ALA A 120 -16.47 12.34 -24.31
CA ALA A 120 -17.32 13.12 -25.21
C ALA A 120 -16.50 14.03 -26.13
N PRO A 121 -15.73 13.50 -27.09
CA PRO A 121 -14.79 14.27 -27.93
C PRO A 121 -15.47 15.38 -28.75
N ALA A 122 -16.72 15.22 -29.12
CA ALA A 122 -17.48 16.23 -29.90
C ALA A 122 -17.94 17.45 -29.05
N ARG A 123 -17.88 17.38 -27.70
CA ARG A 123 -18.40 18.42 -26.79
C ARG A 123 -17.61 18.50 -25.49
N VAL A 124 -16.31 18.52 -25.58
CA VAL A 124 -15.35 18.46 -24.44
C VAL A 124 -15.68 19.51 -23.37
N ALA A 125 -15.93 20.77 -23.75
CA ALA A 125 -16.17 21.85 -22.81
C ALA A 125 -17.45 21.62 -21.95
N ALA A 126 -18.56 21.21 -22.58
CA ALA A 126 -19.79 20.89 -21.87
C ALA A 126 -19.63 19.66 -20.97
N GLN A 127 -18.91 18.64 -21.44
CA GLN A 127 -18.62 17.43 -20.68
C GLN A 127 -17.72 17.73 -19.48
N HIS A 128 -16.70 18.56 -19.66
CA HIS A 128 -15.82 19.03 -18.58
C HIS A 128 -16.63 19.69 -17.46
N GLN A 129 -17.53 20.63 -17.78
CA GLN A 129 -18.37 21.29 -16.80
C GLN A 129 -19.32 20.30 -16.08
N SER A 130 -19.90 19.36 -16.83
CA SER A 130 -20.76 18.32 -16.26
C SER A 130 -20.03 17.44 -15.25
N LEU A 131 -18.84 16.92 -15.60
CA LEU A 131 -18.04 16.08 -14.72
C LEU A 131 -17.49 16.86 -13.52
N LEU A 132 -17.06 18.11 -13.73
CA LEU A 132 -16.56 18.98 -12.67
C LEU A 132 -17.65 19.27 -11.62
N HIS A 133 -18.84 19.65 -12.08
CA HIS A 133 -20.01 19.88 -11.22
C HIS A 133 -20.41 18.59 -10.48
N PHE A 134 -20.43 17.45 -11.18
CA PHE A 134 -20.81 16.17 -10.59
C PHE A 134 -19.89 15.76 -9.44
N VAL A 135 -18.56 15.88 -9.60
CA VAL A 135 -17.60 15.49 -8.58
C VAL A 135 -17.41 16.54 -7.50
N GLY A 136 -17.47 17.84 -7.83
CA GLY A 136 -17.20 18.93 -6.89
C GLY A 136 -18.42 19.38 -6.10
N GLU A 137 -19.58 19.53 -6.77
CA GLU A 137 -20.77 20.16 -6.23
C GLU A 137 -21.96 19.20 -6.07
N GLY A 138 -21.95 18.07 -6.76
CA GLY A 138 -23.02 17.09 -6.72
C GLY A 138 -23.35 16.66 -5.29
N ARG A 139 -24.63 16.73 -4.89
CA ARG A 139 -25.08 16.33 -3.55
C ARG A 139 -25.52 14.87 -3.54
N TRP A 140 -24.57 13.97 -3.66
CA TRP A 140 -24.79 12.53 -3.53
C TRP A 140 -23.94 11.95 -2.39
N SER A 141 -24.27 10.76 -1.93
CA SER A 141 -23.66 10.16 -0.73
C SER A 141 -22.59 9.15 -1.09
N ASP A 142 -21.35 9.44 -0.72
CA ASP A 142 -20.22 8.48 -0.79
C ASP A 142 -20.55 7.16 -0.10
N ALA A 143 -21.15 7.24 1.10
CA ALA A 143 -21.49 6.05 1.89
C ALA A 143 -22.48 5.13 1.16
N LYS A 144 -23.51 5.69 0.48
CA LYS A 144 -24.48 4.90 -0.30
C LYS A 144 -23.84 4.28 -1.53
N VAL A 145 -22.98 5.01 -2.24
CA VAL A 145 -22.25 4.49 -3.40
C VAL A 145 -21.30 3.38 -2.99
N LEU A 146 -20.47 3.58 -1.94
CA LEU A 146 -19.57 2.55 -1.42
C LEU A 146 -20.33 1.32 -0.89
N ALA A 147 -21.51 1.50 -0.28
CA ALA A 147 -22.38 0.39 0.13
C ALA A 147 -22.81 -0.45 -1.08
N LYS A 148 -23.24 0.22 -2.16
CA LYS A 148 -23.64 -0.47 -3.40
C LYS A 148 -22.45 -1.15 -4.09
N VAL A 149 -21.27 -0.52 -4.09
CA VAL A 149 -20.04 -1.17 -4.57
C VAL A 149 -19.76 -2.46 -3.80
N ARG A 150 -19.82 -2.44 -2.46
CA ARG A 150 -19.65 -3.64 -1.64
C ARG A 150 -20.67 -4.73 -1.99
N GLU A 151 -21.94 -4.37 -2.07
CA GLU A 151 -23.02 -5.29 -2.41
C GLU A 151 -22.76 -6.03 -3.73
N MET A 152 -22.28 -5.31 -4.75
CA MET A 152 -22.04 -5.86 -6.08
C MET A 152 -20.71 -6.61 -6.21
N VAL A 153 -19.66 -6.19 -5.48
CA VAL A 153 -18.30 -6.69 -5.68
C VAL A 153 -17.91 -7.81 -4.73
N LEU A 154 -18.34 -7.76 -3.45
CA LEU A 154 -17.97 -8.78 -2.47
C LEU A 154 -18.37 -10.20 -2.88
N PRO A 155 -19.55 -10.44 -3.48
CA PRO A 155 -19.89 -11.79 -3.95
C PRO A 155 -18.90 -12.35 -4.98
N ALA A 156 -18.33 -11.50 -5.85
CA ALA A 156 -17.32 -11.93 -6.81
C ALA A 156 -16.00 -12.31 -6.10
N ILE A 157 -15.55 -11.53 -5.14
CA ILE A 157 -14.36 -11.84 -4.33
C ILE A 157 -14.55 -13.15 -3.56
N GLN A 158 -15.72 -13.35 -2.96
CA GLN A 158 -16.04 -14.51 -2.14
C GLN A 158 -16.21 -15.83 -2.92
N ARG A 159 -16.34 -15.80 -4.25
CA ARG A 159 -16.33 -17.01 -5.09
C ARG A 159 -15.07 -17.86 -4.92
N HIS A 160 -13.95 -17.21 -4.62
CA HIS A 160 -12.64 -17.86 -4.49
C HIS A 160 -12.19 -18.05 -3.04
N GLY A 161 -13.05 -17.77 -2.08
CA GLY A 161 -12.81 -17.92 -0.64
C GLY A 161 -13.44 -16.81 0.17
N SER A 162 -13.75 -17.09 1.43
CA SER A 162 -14.28 -16.09 2.38
C SER A 162 -13.31 -14.92 2.55
N ILE A 163 -13.83 -13.79 3.04
CA ILE A 163 -12.98 -12.69 3.51
C ILE A 163 -12.17 -13.21 4.71
N GLU A 164 -10.86 -13.03 4.68
CA GLU A 164 -9.90 -13.50 5.68
C GLU A 164 -9.27 -12.34 6.46
N ALA A 165 -9.21 -11.15 5.87
CA ALA A 165 -8.49 -10.02 6.46
C ALA A 165 -9.23 -8.69 6.29
N TRP A 166 -9.06 -7.83 7.30
CA TRP A 166 -9.37 -6.41 7.31
C TRP A 166 -8.06 -5.63 7.37
N ILE A 167 -7.68 -4.98 6.28
CA ILE A 167 -6.38 -4.32 6.15
C ILE A 167 -6.57 -2.82 6.36
N ILE A 168 -5.91 -2.28 7.41
CA ILE A 168 -5.84 -0.84 7.68
C ILE A 168 -4.52 -0.32 7.14
N ASP A 169 -4.59 0.78 6.40
CA ASP A 169 -3.41 1.51 5.95
C ASP A 169 -3.76 2.96 5.59
N ASP A 170 -2.74 3.78 5.36
CA ASP A 170 -2.93 5.11 4.81
C ASP A 170 -2.16 5.31 3.48
N THR A 171 -2.62 6.27 2.70
CA THR A 171 -1.96 6.60 1.45
C THR A 171 -1.82 8.09 1.29
N GLY A 172 -0.59 8.54 0.92
CA GLY A 172 -0.24 9.94 0.71
C GLY A 172 -0.45 10.39 -0.72
N PHE A 173 -0.82 11.67 -0.91
CA PHE A 173 -0.97 12.36 -2.20
C PHE A 173 -0.12 13.62 -2.19
N PRO A 174 1.04 13.65 -2.85
CA PRO A 174 1.86 14.85 -2.97
C PRO A 174 1.05 16.02 -3.56
N LYS A 175 1.22 17.22 -3.00
CA LYS A 175 0.58 18.45 -3.46
C LYS A 175 1.57 19.60 -3.47
N HIS A 176 1.47 20.48 -4.46
CA HIS A 176 2.36 21.63 -4.56
C HIS A 176 1.87 22.88 -3.81
N GLY A 177 0.58 22.99 -3.56
CA GLY A 177 -0.01 24.18 -2.93
C GLY A 177 -0.43 23.95 -1.49
N ARG A 178 -0.93 25.03 -0.83
CA ARG A 178 -1.41 25.02 0.57
C ARG A 178 -2.93 25.00 0.69
N HIS A 179 -3.66 25.02 -0.43
CA HIS A 179 -5.11 25.23 -0.42
C HIS A 179 -5.94 23.96 -0.52
N SER A 180 -5.35 22.83 -0.87
CA SER A 180 -6.09 21.55 -0.89
C SER A 180 -6.42 21.13 0.54
N VAL A 181 -7.66 20.70 0.78
CA VAL A 181 -8.12 20.28 2.09
C VAL A 181 -7.22 19.21 2.72
N GLY A 182 -6.85 19.37 3.99
CA GLY A 182 -6.00 18.42 4.72
C GLY A 182 -4.53 18.38 4.27
N VAL A 183 -4.09 19.30 3.39
CA VAL A 183 -2.69 19.37 2.99
C VAL A 183 -1.82 19.95 4.12
N ALA A 184 -0.73 19.26 4.42
CA ALA A 184 0.28 19.69 5.39
C ALA A 184 1.62 19.06 5.07
N ARG A 185 2.70 19.55 5.68
CA ARG A 185 3.97 18.86 5.69
C ARG A 185 3.88 17.67 6.64
N GLN A 186 3.84 16.48 6.10
CA GLN A 186 3.70 15.22 6.83
C GLN A 186 4.36 14.08 6.06
N TYR A 187 4.55 12.93 6.71
CA TYR A 187 5.12 11.77 6.04
C TYR A 187 4.25 11.32 4.86
N CYS A 188 4.85 11.28 3.70
CA CYS A 188 4.22 10.82 2.46
C CYS A 188 4.81 9.47 2.06
N GLY A 189 4.08 8.37 2.31
CA GLY A 189 4.54 7.02 1.99
C GLY A 189 4.91 6.84 0.50
N GLN A 190 4.25 7.56 -0.41
CA GLN A 190 4.57 7.53 -1.84
C GLN A 190 5.97 8.10 -2.16
N LEU A 191 6.44 9.07 -1.37
CA LEU A 191 7.75 9.72 -1.54
C LEU A 191 8.80 9.15 -0.58
N GLY A 192 8.42 8.35 0.41
CA GLY A 192 9.30 7.81 1.43
C GLY A 192 9.91 8.86 2.36
N LYS A 193 9.35 10.08 2.42
CA LYS A 193 9.85 11.22 3.20
C LYS A 193 8.71 12.13 3.67
N GLU A 194 9.01 13.06 4.57
CA GLU A 194 8.10 14.16 4.87
C GLU A 194 8.07 15.15 3.70
N ASP A 195 6.87 15.43 3.23
CA ASP A 195 6.63 16.40 2.17
C ASP A 195 5.21 16.99 2.28
N ASN A 196 4.93 18.00 1.47
CA ASN A 196 3.61 18.62 1.40
C ASN A 196 2.63 17.66 0.71
N CYS A 197 1.73 17.07 1.48
CA CYS A 197 0.81 16.06 0.98
C CYS A 197 -0.52 16.04 1.73
N GLN A 198 -1.51 15.42 1.10
CA GLN A 198 -2.73 14.93 1.75
C GLN A 198 -2.51 13.46 2.12
N VAL A 199 -3.15 12.99 3.19
CA VAL A 199 -3.11 11.57 3.58
C VAL A 199 -4.53 11.09 3.84
N ALA A 200 -4.87 9.90 3.35
CA ALA A 200 -6.16 9.30 3.63
C ALA A 200 -5.98 7.91 4.24
N VAL A 201 -6.80 7.62 5.25
CA VAL A 201 -6.87 6.31 5.92
C VAL A 201 -7.95 5.48 5.28
N SER A 202 -7.70 4.22 5.03
CA SER A 202 -8.68 3.28 4.47
C SER A 202 -8.73 1.94 5.18
N LEU A 203 -9.86 1.27 5.05
CA LEU A 203 -10.09 -0.12 5.40
C LEU A 203 -10.39 -0.91 4.13
N SER A 204 -9.64 -1.98 3.89
CA SER A 204 -9.88 -2.93 2.79
C SER A 204 -10.28 -4.30 3.33
N LEU A 205 -11.26 -4.95 2.69
CA LEU A 205 -11.57 -6.36 2.91
C LEU A 205 -10.78 -7.20 1.91
N ALA A 206 -10.17 -8.29 2.37
CA ALA A 206 -9.30 -9.11 1.53
C ALA A 206 -9.42 -10.60 1.79
N ASN A 207 -9.15 -11.39 0.76
CA ASN A 207 -8.83 -12.81 0.86
C ASN A 207 -7.52 -13.12 0.09
N GLY A 208 -7.17 -14.37 -0.07
CA GLY A 208 -5.98 -14.79 -0.82
C GLY A 208 -5.99 -14.36 -2.30
N HIS A 209 -7.13 -13.98 -2.89
CA HIS A 209 -7.31 -13.68 -4.31
C HIS A 209 -7.45 -12.19 -4.63
N ALA A 210 -8.30 -11.50 -3.89
CA ALA A 210 -8.63 -10.10 -4.15
C ALA A 210 -8.78 -9.29 -2.87
N SER A 211 -8.82 -7.96 -3.00
CA SER A 211 -9.10 -7.01 -1.94
C SER A 211 -9.89 -5.82 -2.49
N LEU A 212 -10.73 -5.21 -1.64
CA LEU A 212 -11.56 -4.06 -1.98
C LEU A 212 -11.51 -3.04 -0.84
N PRO A 213 -11.12 -1.78 -1.07
CA PRO A 213 -11.32 -0.70 -0.12
C PRO A 213 -12.83 -0.48 0.12
N VAL A 214 -13.26 -0.52 1.38
CA VAL A 214 -14.67 -0.39 1.77
C VAL A 214 -14.96 0.85 2.59
N ALA A 215 -13.94 1.45 3.18
CA ALA A 215 -13.99 2.74 3.85
C ALA A 215 -12.75 3.57 3.50
N TYR A 216 -12.94 4.88 3.40
CA TYR A 216 -11.90 5.81 2.98
C TYR A 216 -12.17 7.19 3.54
N ARG A 217 -11.20 7.78 4.24
CA ARG A 217 -11.36 9.10 4.86
C ARG A 217 -10.07 9.90 4.81
N LEU A 218 -10.18 11.16 4.36
CA LEU A 218 -9.09 12.12 4.41
C LEU A 218 -8.75 12.47 5.87
N TYR A 219 -7.48 12.38 6.22
CA TYR A 219 -6.95 12.85 7.49
C TYR A 219 -6.83 14.38 7.46
N LEU A 220 -7.37 15.03 8.49
CA LEU A 220 -7.19 16.46 8.71
C LEU A 220 -6.13 16.68 9.78
N PRO A 221 -4.95 17.23 9.45
CA PRO A 221 -3.94 17.60 10.44
C PRO A 221 -4.48 18.61 11.46
N GLN A 222 -3.90 18.63 12.65
CA GLN A 222 -4.35 19.51 13.75
C GLN A 222 -4.37 21.00 13.38
N GLU A 223 -3.43 21.45 12.55
CA GLU A 223 -3.41 22.82 12.03
C GLU A 223 -4.62 23.17 11.15
N TRP A 224 -5.22 22.19 10.49
CA TRP A 224 -6.48 22.35 9.77
C TRP A 224 -7.66 22.39 10.73
N ALA A 225 -7.72 21.46 11.67
CA ALA A 225 -8.82 21.33 12.61
C ALA A 225 -9.00 22.57 13.51
N GLY A 226 -7.91 23.29 13.77
CA GLY A 226 -7.93 24.55 14.52
C GLY A 226 -8.41 25.77 13.73
N ASP A 227 -8.50 25.70 12.40
CA ASP A 227 -8.85 26.82 11.52
C ASP A 227 -10.26 26.65 10.94
N ARG A 228 -11.27 27.09 11.66
CA ARG A 228 -12.70 26.99 11.27
C ARG A 228 -13.02 27.69 9.94
N GLU A 229 -12.36 28.82 9.65
CA GLU A 229 -12.59 29.53 8.38
C GLU A 229 -12.04 28.72 7.20
N ARG A 230 -10.86 28.17 7.35
CA ARG A 230 -10.24 27.30 6.34
C ARG A 230 -11.03 26.02 6.09
N LEU A 231 -11.56 25.38 7.15
CA LEU A 231 -12.46 24.23 7.05
C LEU A 231 -13.73 24.57 6.26
N ARG A 232 -14.38 25.69 6.58
CA ARG A 232 -15.59 26.16 5.89
C ARG A 232 -15.33 26.45 4.40
N LYS A 233 -14.23 27.14 4.08
CA LYS A 233 -13.82 27.42 2.68
C LYS A 233 -13.55 26.12 1.89
N ALA A 234 -13.05 25.09 2.54
CA ALA A 234 -12.81 23.79 1.93
C ALA A 234 -14.07 22.89 1.90
N GLY A 235 -15.19 23.35 2.44
CA GLY A 235 -16.45 22.60 2.49
C GLY A 235 -16.38 21.36 3.37
N VAL A 236 -15.60 21.39 4.45
CA VAL A 236 -15.57 20.33 5.45
C VAL A 236 -16.86 20.38 6.25
N PRO A 237 -17.59 19.26 6.41
CA PRO A 237 -18.79 19.20 7.25
C PRO A 237 -18.50 19.61 8.70
N GLU A 238 -19.48 20.23 9.36
CA GLU A 238 -19.32 20.78 10.72
C GLU A 238 -19.15 19.69 11.79
N ASP A 239 -19.61 18.48 11.53
CA ASP A 239 -19.51 17.30 12.38
C ASP A 239 -18.14 16.60 12.28
N ILE A 240 -17.23 17.10 11.44
CA ILE A 240 -15.89 16.54 11.27
C ILE A 240 -14.93 17.24 12.24
N ASP A 241 -14.63 16.55 13.34
CA ASP A 241 -13.63 16.96 14.31
C ASP A 241 -12.23 16.37 14.02
N PHE A 242 -11.23 16.94 14.69
CA PHE A 242 -9.87 16.39 14.68
C PHE A 242 -9.86 14.96 15.22
N LYS A 243 -9.25 14.08 14.45
CA LYS A 243 -8.96 12.70 14.85
C LYS A 243 -7.60 12.29 14.33
N THR A 244 -6.85 11.60 15.18
CA THR A 244 -5.61 10.96 14.74
C THR A 244 -5.90 9.88 13.71
N LYS A 245 -4.90 9.49 12.93
CA LYS A 245 -5.05 8.37 11.98
C LYS A 245 -5.50 7.07 12.66
N HIS A 246 -5.04 6.82 13.90
CA HIS A 246 -5.43 5.66 14.70
C HIS A 246 -6.91 5.69 15.09
N GLU A 247 -7.43 6.85 15.45
CA GLU A 247 -8.85 7.03 15.77
C GLU A 247 -9.72 6.85 14.53
N ILE A 248 -9.30 7.39 13.37
CA ILE A 248 -9.99 7.19 12.10
C ILE A 248 -10.03 5.69 11.74
N ALA A 249 -8.90 5.00 11.88
CA ALA A 249 -8.82 3.55 11.66
C ALA A 249 -9.76 2.77 12.58
N LEU A 250 -9.80 3.13 13.87
CA LEU A 250 -10.69 2.50 14.84
C LEU A 250 -12.17 2.75 14.53
N GLU A 251 -12.53 3.96 14.08
CA GLU A 251 -13.89 4.26 13.62
C GLU A 251 -14.30 3.42 12.42
N GLN A 252 -13.41 3.27 11.45
CA GLN A 252 -13.69 2.42 10.29
C GLN A 252 -13.89 0.96 10.67
N LEU A 253 -13.11 0.45 11.65
CA LEU A 253 -13.28 -0.90 12.17
C LEU A 253 -14.61 -1.08 12.92
N ARG A 254 -14.97 -0.13 13.79
CA ARG A 254 -16.27 -0.15 14.51
C ARG A 254 -17.42 -0.13 13.53
N TRP A 255 -17.40 0.82 12.60
CA TRP A 255 -18.39 0.90 11.55
C TRP A 255 -18.52 -0.41 10.75
N ALA A 256 -17.40 -1.05 10.42
CA ALA A 256 -17.42 -2.31 9.67
C ALA A 256 -18.04 -3.47 10.49
N CYS A 257 -17.82 -3.50 11.82
CA CYS A 257 -18.48 -4.43 12.72
C CYS A 257 -19.99 -4.15 12.79
N GLU A 258 -20.38 -2.90 12.98
CA GLU A 258 -21.78 -2.46 13.06
C GLU A 258 -22.55 -2.69 11.74
N ALA A 259 -21.87 -2.49 10.61
CA ALA A 259 -22.43 -2.75 9.28
C ALA A 259 -22.51 -4.25 8.94
N GLY A 260 -22.11 -5.15 9.85
CA GLY A 260 -22.17 -6.60 9.66
C GLY A 260 -21.28 -7.12 8.53
N LEU A 261 -20.16 -6.44 8.24
CA LEU A 261 -19.26 -6.91 7.18
C LEU A 261 -18.61 -8.25 7.55
N PRO A 262 -18.31 -9.12 6.56
CA PRO A 262 -17.64 -10.39 6.82
C PRO A 262 -16.36 -10.19 7.63
N ARG A 263 -16.28 -10.78 8.82
CA ARG A 263 -15.15 -10.59 9.75
C ARG A 263 -13.87 -11.21 9.19
N GLY A 264 -12.74 -10.56 9.46
CA GLY A 264 -11.41 -11.02 9.11
C GLY A 264 -10.39 -10.60 10.16
N VAL A 265 -9.15 -11.06 10.00
CA VAL A 265 -8.02 -10.68 10.85
C VAL A 265 -7.62 -9.24 10.56
N GLY A 266 -7.55 -8.38 11.57
CA GLY A 266 -7.05 -7.01 11.43
C GLY A 266 -5.55 -7.00 11.11
N LEU A 267 -5.19 -6.52 9.93
CA LEU A 267 -3.78 -6.42 9.49
C LEU A 267 -3.34 -4.95 9.51
N LEU A 268 -2.28 -4.67 10.28
CA LEU A 268 -1.76 -3.32 10.47
C LEU A 268 -0.24 -3.30 10.20
N ASP A 269 0.25 -2.19 9.66
CA ASP A 269 1.68 -1.92 9.60
C ASP A 269 2.24 -1.46 10.96
N ALA A 270 3.54 -1.12 11.01
CA ALA A 270 4.17 -0.65 12.25
C ALA A 270 3.70 0.76 12.66
N GLY A 271 3.25 1.59 11.75
CA GLY A 271 2.66 2.90 12.04
C GLY A 271 1.42 2.77 12.92
N TYR A 272 0.54 1.86 12.57
CA TYR A 272 -0.68 1.58 13.34
C TYR A 272 -0.45 0.55 14.45
N GLY A 273 0.25 -0.51 14.15
CA GLY A 273 0.40 -1.66 15.05
C GLY A 273 1.25 -1.36 16.28
N ASN A 274 2.12 -0.37 16.26
CA ASN A 274 2.89 0.05 17.43
C ASN A 274 2.04 0.76 18.50
N ASN A 275 0.83 1.21 18.13
CA ASN A 275 -0.11 1.83 19.07
C ASN A 275 -0.83 0.75 19.90
N SER A 276 -0.48 0.66 21.19
CA SER A 276 -1.03 -0.34 22.10
C SER A 276 -2.51 -0.12 22.45
N GLU A 277 -3.00 1.11 22.32
CA GLU A 277 -4.39 1.47 22.61
C GLU A 277 -5.28 1.02 21.44
N LEU A 278 -4.81 1.22 20.21
CA LEU A 278 -5.50 0.70 19.03
C LEU A 278 -5.59 -0.83 19.06
N ARG A 279 -4.49 -1.54 19.37
CA ARG A 279 -4.53 -3.00 19.49
C ARG A 279 -5.52 -3.47 20.55
N ALA A 280 -5.55 -2.81 21.72
CA ALA A 280 -6.51 -3.14 22.78
C ALA A 280 -7.96 -2.88 22.34
N ALA A 281 -8.21 -1.78 21.59
CA ALA A 281 -9.51 -1.46 21.06
C ALA A 281 -9.97 -2.47 19.99
N ILE A 282 -9.07 -2.96 19.14
CA ILE A 282 -9.37 -4.04 18.17
C ILE A 282 -9.78 -5.32 18.91
N THR A 283 -9.06 -5.71 19.96
CA THR A 283 -9.43 -6.87 20.79
C THR A 283 -10.79 -6.67 21.47
N ALA A 284 -11.10 -5.44 21.93
CA ALA A 284 -12.40 -5.13 22.51
C ALA A 284 -13.57 -5.22 21.51
N LEU A 285 -13.31 -5.13 20.20
CA LEU A 285 -14.27 -5.39 19.13
C LEU A 285 -14.39 -6.89 18.78
N GLU A 286 -13.78 -7.76 19.59
CA GLU A 286 -13.70 -9.21 19.34
C GLU A 286 -13.07 -9.57 17.99
N LEU A 287 -12.12 -8.73 17.53
CA LEU A 287 -11.31 -8.97 16.34
C LEU A 287 -9.93 -9.47 16.75
N THR A 288 -9.44 -10.46 16.04
CA THR A 288 -8.03 -10.83 16.09
C THR A 288 -7.20 -9.94 15.18
N TYR A 289 -5.91 -9.79 15.46
CA TYR A 289 -5.03 -8.98 14.64
C TYR A 289 -3.66 -9.60 14.38
N VAL A 290 -3.00 -9.10 13.35
CA VAL A 290 -1.56 -9.20 13.10
C VAL A 290 -1.05 -7.78 12.87
N ALA A 291 -0.33 -7.25 13.85
CA ALA A 291 0.07 -5.86 13.91
C ALA A 291 1.59 -5.73 13.81
N GLY A 292 2.10 -5.07 12.77
CA GLY A 292 3.51 -4.70 12.66
C GLY A 292 3.95 -3.87 13.86
N ILE A 293 5.17 -4.10 14.34
CA ILE A 293 5.77 -3.35 15.44
C ILE A 293 7.23 -3.01 15.14
N LEU A 294 7.74 -2.01 15.83
CA LEU A 294 9.16 -1.64 15.75
C LEU A 294 10.02 -2.63 16.57
N SER A 295 11.25 -2.85 16.16
CA SER A 295 12.19 -3.76 16.84
C SER A 295 12.59 -3.31 18.26
N ASN A 296 12.43 -2.03 18.59
CA ASN A 296 12.63 -1.47 19.93
C ASN A 296 11.40 -1.57 20.83
N THR A 297 10.29 -2.12 20.35
CA THR A 297 9.10 -2.39 21.18
C THR A 297 9.48 -3.34 22.31
N THR A 298 9.05 -3.02 23.56
CA THR A 298 9.36 -3.85 24.73
C THR A 298 8.30 -4.91 24.98
N VAL A 299 8.78 -6.11 25.27
CA VAL A 299 7.95 -7.27 25.59
C VAL A 299 8.51 -8.03 26.79
N TRP A 300 7.69 -8.76 27.48
CA TRP A 300 8.10 -9.77 28.44
C TRP A 300 8.47 -11.04 27.68
N ALA A 301 9.65 -11.56 27.97
CA ALA A 301 10.12 -12.82 27.39
C ALA A 301 9.17 -13.98 27.75
N PRO A 302 9.18 -15.09 26.99
CA PRO A 302 8.33 -16.25 27.26
C PRO A 302 8.44 -16.71 28.71
N GLY A 303 7.30 -16.93 29.36
CA GLY A 303 7.22 -17.35 30.76
C GLY A 303 7.52 -16.26 31.79
N THR A 304 7.74 -15.02 31.37
CA THR A 304 8.00 -13.88 32.27
C THR A 304 6.87 -12.86 32.22
N GLY A 305 6.82 -11.98 33.21
CA GLY A 305 5.82 -10.92 33.29
C GLY A 305 6.09 -9.93 34.41
N PRO A 306 5.29 -8.86 34.51
CA PRO A 306 5.39 -7.91 35.60
C PRO A 306 4.99 -8.57 36.92
N LEU A 307 5.55 -8.09 38.01
CA LEU A 307 5.21 -8.55 39.33
C LEU A 307 3.85 -7.99 39.77
N PRO A 308 3.07 -8.70 40.55
CA PRO A 308 1.81 -8.22 41.13
C PRO A 308 2.06 -7.02 42.07
N ALA A 309 1.01 -6.26 42.34
CA ALA A 309 1.05 -5.21 43.32
C ALA A 309 1.59 -5.73 44.69
N LYS A 310 2.33 -4.87 45.42
CA LYS A 310 2.77 -5.26 46.77
C LYS A 310 1.57 -5.57 47.66
N LYS A 311 1.69 -6.60 48.49
CA LYS A 311 0.70 -6.87 49.54
C LYS A 311 0.55 -5.61 50.39
N TRP A 312 -0.70 -5.26 50.71
CA TRP A 312 -0.97 -4.11 51.56
C TRP A 312 -0.46 -4.37 52.97
N SER A 313 0.25 -3.40 53.53
CA SER A 313 0.83 -3.48 54.88
C SER A 313 -0.13 -3.08 56.00
N GLY A 314 -1.38 -2.75 55.67
CA GLY A 314 -2.36 -2.26 56.65
C GLY A 314 -2.32 -0.76 56.88
N ARG A 315 -1.36 -0.04 56.26
CA ARG A 315 -1.22 1.42 56.40
C ARG A 315 -1.26 2.10 55.02
N GLY A 316 -1.94 3.23 54.91
CA GLY A 316 -2.09 3.98 53.67
C GLY A 316 -2.99 3.34 52.62
N ARG A 317 -3.01 3.89 51.41
CA ARG A 317 -3.82 3.38 50.29
C ARG A 317 -3.20 2.11 49.72
N PRO A 318 -3.98 1.00 49.55
CA PRO A 318 -3.46 -0.21 48.93
C PRO A 318 -2.94 0.07 47.51
N THR A 319 -1.76 -0.46 47.19
CA THR A 319 -1.23 -0.44 45.83
C THR A 319 -1.97 -1.45 44.96
N LYS A 320 -2.44 -1.03 43.78
CA LYS A 320 -3.16 -1.89 42.84
C LYS A 320 -2.40 -2.16 41.54
N LEU A 321 -1.33 -1.43 41.33
CA LEU A 321 -0.61 -1.46 40.03
C LEU A 321 0.49 -2.52 40.04
N LEU A 322 0.68 -3.12 38.87
CA LEU A 322 1.80 -4.00 38.58
C LEU A 322 3.13 -3.28 38.79
N ARG A 323 4.17 -4.03 39.12
CA ARG A 323 5.49 -3.46 39.40
C ARG A 323 6.60 -4.21 38.65
N ARG A 324 7.73 -3.57 38.57
CA ARG A 324 8.98 -4.12 38.06
C ARG A 324 10.06 -4.02 39.13
N ASP A 325 11.05 -4.88 39.09
CA ASP A 325 12.27 -4.79 39.89
C ASP A 325 13.49 -5.09 39.01
N ALA A 326 14.69 -5.07 39.58
CA ALA A 326 15.94 -5.25 38.83
C ALA A 326 16.02 -6.60 38.08
N LYS A 327 15.34 -7.63 38.58
CA LYS A 327 15.32 -8.98 37.97
C LYS A 327 14.15 -9.20 37.02
N HIS A 328 13.09 -8.37 37.12
CA HIS A 328 11.88 -8.49 36.31
C HIS A 328 11.73 -7.25 35.45
N GLN A 329 12.47 -7.24 34.34
CA GLN A 329 12.46 -6.20 33.33
C GLN A 329 12.03 -6.77 31.98
N PRO A 330 11.23 -6.02 31.20
CA PRO A 330 10.97 -6.39 29.81
C PRO A 330 12.21 -6.14 28.96
N VAL A 331 12.30 -6.88 27.86
CA VAL A 331 13.37 -6.75 26.86
C VAL A 331 12.84 -6.15 25.56
N SER A 332 13.70 -5.59 24.73
CA SER A 332 13.30 -5.20 23.38
C SER A 332 13.08 -6.44 22.52
N VAL A 333 12.20 -6.31 21.52
CA VAL A 333 11.98 -7.39 20.53
C VAL A 333 13.29 -7.76 19.83
N LYS A 334 14.16 -6.77 19.55
CA LYS A 334 15.47 -7.00 18.96
C LYS A 334 16.35 -7.87 19.86
N GLU A 335 16.49 -7.52 21.14
CA GLU A 335 17.28 -8.30 22.10
C GLU A 335 16.74 -9.73 22.24
N LEU A 336 15.40 -9.87 22.35
CA LEU A 336 14.76 -11.18 22.41
C LEU A 336 15.08 -12.00 21.14
N ALA A 337 14.97 -11.40 19.95
CA ALA A 337 15.24 -12.07 18.68
C ALA A 337 16.68 -12.54 18.55
N LEU A 338 17.65 -11.73 18.95
CA LEU A 338 19.07 -12.08 18.93
C LEU A 338 19.40 -13.21 19.92
N GLY A 339 18.67 -13.32 21.03
CA GLY A 339 18.81 -14.37 22.02
C GLY A 339 18.12 -15.69 21.66
N LEU A 340 17.31 -15.75 20.59
CA LEU A 340 16.59 -16.98 20.24
C LEU A 340 17.55 -18.06 19.69
N PRO A 341 17.42 -19.34 20.11
CA PRO A 341 18.24 -20.43 19.63
C PRO A 341 17.96 -20.71 18.14
N ARG A 342 18.95 -21.24 17.42
CA ARG A 342 18.81 -21.58 15.98
C ARG A 342 17.59 -22.42 15.66
N ARG A 343 17.20 -23.36 16.55
CA ARG A 343 16.02 -24.23 16.39
C ARG A 343 14.67 -23.48 16.40
N ALA A 344 14.63 -22.24 16.89
CA ALA A 344 13.43 -21.42 16.87
C ALA A 344 13.12 -20.86 15.48
N TRP A 345 14.10 -20.83 14.60
CA TRP A 345 14.01 -20.24 13.27
C TRP A 345 13.68 -21.31 12.22
N ARG A 346 12.65 -21.01 11.40
CA ARG A 346 12.22 -21.86 10.28
C ARG A 346 12.14 -21.03 9.01
N THR A 347 12.56 -21.60 7.88
CA THR A 347 12.33 -21.02 6.56
C THR A 347 10.90 -21.37 6.14
N ILE A 348 10.10 -20.35 5.85
CA ILE A 348 8.70 -20.49 5.44
C ILE A 348 8.54 -19.75 4.13
N ALA A 349 7.95 -20.42 3.15
CA ALA A 349 7.52 -19.84 1.91
C ALA A 349 6.03 -19.42 2.03
N TRP A 350 5.66 -18.31 1.42
CA TRP A 350 4.29 -17.78 1.53
C TRP A 350 3.62 -17.48 0.20
N ARG A 351 4.35 -17.39 -0.90
CA ARG A 351 3.82 -17.09 -2.22
C ARG A 351 4.82 -17.48 -3.31
N GLU A 352 4.33 -17.90 -4.46
CA GLU A 352 5.15 -18.01 -5.66
C GLU A 352 5.55 -16.61 -6.16
N GLY A 353 6.82 -16.41 -6.41
CA GLY A 353 7.36 -15.23 -7.08
C GLY A 353 7.43 -15.47 -8.58
N THR A 354 7.87 -14.46 -9.33
CA THR A 354 8.00 -14.57 -10.79
C THR A 354 9.12 -15.52 -11.23
N ALA A 355 10.22 -15.55 -10.46
CA ALA A 355 11.39 -16.37 -10.75
C ALA A 355 11.57 -17.52 -9.75
N GLU A 356 11.18 -17.30 -8.49
CA GLU A 356 11.33 -18.26 -7.40
C GLU A 356 10.26 -18.07 -6.33
N GLN A 357 10.13 -19.05 -5.45
CA GLN A 357 9.23 -19.01 -4.31
C GLN A 357 9.71 -17.97 -3.27
N LEU A 358 8.84 -17.02 -2.91
CA LEU A 358 9.15 -16.04 -1.87
C LEU A 358 9.18 -16.72 -0.51
N SER A 359 10.35 -16.73 0.12
CA SER A 359 10.60 -17.34 1.42
C SER A 359 11.52 -16.49 2.29
N SER A 360 11.43 -16.65 3.59
CA SER A 360 12.31 -16.02 4.58
C SER A 360 12.41 -16.87 5.83
N ARG A 361 13.34 -16.52 6.72
CA ARG A 361 13.43 -17.15 8.03
C ARG A 361 12.53 -16.45 9.02
N PHE A 362 11.74 -17.21 9.74
CA PHE A 362 10.82 -16.73 10.77
C PHE A 362 11.03 -17.45 12.08
N ALA A 363 10.85 -16.73 13.19
CA ALA A 363 10.68 -17.30 14.51
C ALA A 363 9.36 -16.80 15.10
N ARG A 364 8.69 -17.64 15.91
CA ARG A 364 7.52 -17.27 16.68
C ARG A 364 7.66 -17.65 18.14
N VAL A 365 7.27 -16.76 19.03
CA VAL A 365 7.29 -16.98 20.48
C VAL A 365 6.07 -16.34 21.14
N ARG A 366 5.65 -16.87 22.30
CA ARG A 366 4.59 -16.26 23.11
C ARG A 366 5.21 -15.20 23.98
N VAL A 367 4.65 -13.99 23.98
CA VAL A 367 5.14 -12.84 24.76
C VAL A 367 3.97 -12.04 25.32
N ARG A 368 4.24 -11.17 26.28
CA ARG A 368 3.31 -10.14 26.75
C ARG A 368 3.84 -8.76 26.37
N ALA A 369 3.02 -7.93 25.75
CA ALA A 369 3.41 -6.55 25.47
C ALA A 369 3.62 -5.77 26.77
N ALA A 370 4.78 -5.11 26.90
CA ALA A 370 5.20 -4.48 28.17
C ALA A 370 4.96 -2.96 28.25
N ARG A 371 4.50 -2.33 27.17
CA ARG A 371 4.29 -0.88 27.16
C ARG A 371 3.27 -0.43 28.20
N ARG A 372 3.67 0.44 29.14
CA ARG A 372 2.81 1.00 30.20
C ARG A 372 2.11 -0.05 31.06
N ASP A 373 2.67 -1.25 31.22
CA ASP A 373 2.09 -2.29 32.05
C ASP A 373 2.05 -1.92 33.53
N PHE A 374 3.01 -1.12 34.00
CA PHE A 374 3.07 -0.55 35.36
C PHE A 374 1.88 0.37 35.71
N ASN A 375 1.10 0.80 34.73
CA ASN A 375 -0.13 1.57 34.93
C ASN A 375 -1.38 0.66 34.98
N ARG A 376 -1.19 -0.65 34.99
CA ARG A 376 -2.29 -1.65 34.99
C ARG A 376 -2.33 -2.42 36.31
N SER A 377 -3.52 -2.89 36.64
CA SER A 377 -3.75 -3.81 37.76
C SER A 377 -3.53 -5.28 37.40
N GLU A 378 -3.66 -5.61 36.12
CA GLU A 378 -3.56 -6.97 35.60
C GLU A 378 -2.58 -7.03 34.42
N SER A 379 -1.89 -8.18 34.32
CA SER A 379 -0.99 -8.47 33.21
C SER A 379 -1.77 -8.60 31.91
N ARG A 380 -1.19 -8.11 30.81
CA ARG A 380 -1.74 -8.35 29.47
C ARG A 380 -1.75 -9.85 29.17
N PRO A 381 -2.70 -10.34 28.38
CA PRO A 381 -2.65 -11.71 27.87
C PRO A 381 -1.39 -11.93 27.03
N GLU A 382 -1.00 -13.17 26.87
CA GLU A 382 0.05 -13.54 25.92
C GLU A 382 -0.47 -13.46 24.49
N GLU A 383 0.40 -13.02 23.62
CA GLU A 383 0.17 -12.94 22.18
C GLU A 383 1.37 -13.50 21.43
N TRP A 384 1.20 -13.84 20.18
CA TRP A 384 2.30 -14.25 19.33
C TRP A 384 3.18 -13.04 18.98
N LEU A 385 4.47 -13.19 19.18
CA LEU A 385 5.50 -12.37 18.52
C LEU A 385 6.05 -13.19 17.35
N LEU A 386 5.82 -12.71 16.13
CA LEU A 386 6.43 -13.24 14.92
C LEU A 386 7.57 -12.31 14.49
N ILE A 387 8.72 -12.90 14.16
CA ILE A 387 9.92 -12.17 13.79
C ILE A 387 10.40 -12.70 12.44
N GLU A 388 10.73 -11.82 11.50
CA GLU A 388 11.34 -12.15 10.22
C GLU A 388 12.81 -11.73 10.20
N TRP A 389 13.66 -12.67 9.82
CA TRP A 389 15.09 -12.43 9.65
C TRP A 389 15.55 -13.05 8.32
N PRO A 390 15.53 -12.29 7.21
CA PRO A 390 15.94 -12.78 5.91
C PRO A 390 17.40 -13.25 5.91
N LYS A 391 17.70 -14.18 5.02
CA LYS A 391 19.08 -14.66 4.83
C LYS A 391 19.94 -13.50 4.29
N GLY A 392 21.10 -13.29 4.89
CA GLY A 392 22.02 -12.21 4.50
C GLY A 392 21.86 -10.91 5.31
N GLU A 393 20.74 -10.72 6.00
CA GLU A 393 20.58 -9.58 6.89
C GLU A 393 21.33 -9.78 8.22
N GLN A 394 21.91 -8.71 8.75
CA GLN A 394 22.63 -8.76 10.02
C GLN A 394 21.68 -8.84 11.23
N GLU A 395 20.48 -8.29 11.09
CA GLU A 395 19.48 -8.17 12.14
C GLU A 395 18.08 -8.55 11.64
N PRO A 396 17.15 -8.89 12.55
CA PRO A 396 15.74 -9.05 12.19
C PRO A 396 15.16 -7.79 11.57
N THR A 397 14.46 -7.94 10.45
CA THR A 397 13.97 -6.79 9.66
C THR A 397 12.55 -6.39 10.00
N LYS A 398 11.69 -7.36 10.34
CA LYS A 398 10.27 -7.09 10.59
C LYS A 398 9.76 -7.92 11.78
N CYS A 399 8.88 -7.32 12.56
CA CYS A 399 8.29 -7.93 13.74
C CYS A 399 6.79 -7.64 13.80
N TRP A 400 6.02 -8.59 14.32
CA TRP A 400 4.56 -8.45 14.48
C TRP A 400 4.10 -9.05 15.80
N LEU A 401 3.12 -8.41 16.43
CA LEU A 401 2.32 -8.97 17.51
C LEU A 401 0.99 -9.48 16.94
N SER A 402 0.51 -10.60 17.46
CA SER A 402 -0.74 -11.20 16.96
C SER A 402 -1.53 -11.89 18.07
N THR A 403 -2.84 -11.64 18.07
CA THR A 403 -3.82 -12.29 18.93
C THR A 403 -4.47 -13.52 18.29
N LEU A 404 -3.93 -14.03 17.19
CA LEU A 404 -4.39 -15.28 16.60
C LEU A 404 -4.26 -16.44 17.61
N PRO A 405 -5.09 -17.49 17.52
CA PRO A 405 -5.13 -18.60 18.45
C PRO A 405 -3.75 -19.25 18.71
N GLU A 406 -3.57 -19.88 19.87
CA GLU A 406 -2.30 -20.52 20.22
C GLU A 406 -1.93 -21.69 19.31
N ASP A 407 -2.92 -22.40 18.83
CA ASP A 407 -2.81 -23.55 17.94
C ASP A 407 -2.64 -23.16 16.45
N ILE A 408 -2.66 -21.85 16.12
CA ILE A 408 -2.48 -21.40 14.72
C ILE A 408 -1.25 -22.06 14.09
N ALA A 409 -1.42 -22.64 12.94
CA ALA A 409 -0.30 -23.21 12.20
C ALA A 409 0.72 -22.11 11.81
N PHE A 410 2.02 -22.40 11.94
CA PHE A 410 3.09 -21.39 11.74
C PHE A 410 3.02 -20.74 10.35
N HIS A 411 2.79 -21.53 9.31
CA HIS A 411 2.64 -21.00 7.95
C HIS A 411 1.42 -20.08 7.79
N ARG A 412 0.31 -20.32 8.54
CA ARG A 412 -0.87 -19.45 8.53
C ARG A 412 -0.60 -18.11 9.20
N LEU A 413 0.17 -18.11 10.29
CA LEU A 413 0.59 -16.86 10.95
C LEU A 413 1.46 -16.01 9.98
N VAL A 414 2.41 -16.64 9.28
CA VAL A 414 3.22 -15.98 8.25
C VAL A 414 2.35 -15.51 7.08
N TYR A 415 1.40 -16.31 6.63
CA TYR A 415 0.47 -15.95 5.58
C TYR A 415 -0.27 -14.63 5.88
N PHE A 416 -0.85 -14.48 7.06
CA PHE A 416 -1.55 -13.24 7.45
C PHE A 416 -0.61 -12.04 7.48
N THR A 417 0.62 -12.16 7.99
CA THR A 417 1.58 -11.05 7.97
C THR A 417 1.90 -10.59 6.56
N LYS A 418 1.94 -11.53 5.63
CA LYS A 418 2.28 -11.25 4.23
C LYS A 418 1.06 -10.83 3.41
N LEU A 419 -0.17 -11.18 3.83
CA LEU A 419 -1.38 -10.82 3.10
C LEU A 419 -1.59 -9.29 3.01
N ARG A 420 -1.02 -8.51 3.93
CA ARG A 420 -1.07 -7.04 3.91
C ARG A 420 -0.55 -6.41 2.59
N TRP A 421 0.32 -7.10 1.85
CA TRP A 421 0.81 -6.60 0.54
C TRP A 421 -0.32 -6.24 -0.43
N ARG A 422 -1.53 -6.78 -0.22
CA ARG A 422 -2.67 -6.52 -1.10
C ARG A 422 -3.07 -5.05 -1.10
N ILE A 423 -3.10 -4.39 0.05
CA ILE A 423 -3.47 -2.97 0.10
C ILE A 423 -2.44 -2.08 -0.62
N GLU A 424 -1.16 -2.46 -0.58
CA GLU A 424 -0.10 -1.76 -1.32
C GLU A 424 -0.37 -1.86 -2.84
N ARG A 425 -0.81 -3.03 -3.29
CA ARG A 425 -1.21 -3.25 -4.67
C ARG A 425 -2.51 -2.50 -5.02
N ASP A 426 -3.51 -2.51 -4.15
CA ASP A 426 -4.74 -1.74 -4.36
C ASP A 426 -4.42 -0.25 -4.56
N TYR A 427 -3.56 0.33 -3.71
CA TYR A 427 -3.15 1.71 -3.86
C TYR A 427 -2.35 1.96 -5.14
N GLN A 428 -1.51 1.03 -5.54
CA GLN A 428 -0.79 1.12 -6.80
C GLN A 428 -1.77 1.16 -7.98
N GLU A 429 -2.69 0.21 -8.05
CA GLU A 429 -3.69 0.14 -9.13
C GLU A 429 -4.65 1.34 -9.10
N LEU A 430 -5.16 1.72 -7.93
CA LEU A 430 -6.01 2.90 -7.76
C LEU A 430 -5.33 4.19 -8.21
N LYS A 431 -4.04 4.39 -7.91
CA LYS A 431 -3.31 5.60 -8.30
C LYS A 431 -2.86 5.59 -9.75
N GLN A 432 -2.31 4.47 -10.22
CA GLN A 432 -1.69 4.39 -11.56
C GLN A 432 -2.72 4.10 -12.66
N GLU A 433 -3.67 3.20 -12.40
CA GLU A 433 -4.63 2.78 -13.43
C GLU A 433 -5.93 3.58 -13.39
N VAL A 434 -6.46 3.86 -12.18
CA VAL A 434 -7.76 4.53 -12.02
C VAL A 434 -7.62 6.02 -11.68
N GLY A 435 -6.40 6.49 -11.36
CA GLY A 435 -6.12 7.93 -11.19
C GLY A 435 -6.54 8.51 -9.84
N LEU A 436 -6.58 7.72 -8.76
CA LEU A 436 -6.91 8.20 -7.42
C LEU A 436 -6.05 9.41 -6.97
N GLY A 437 -4.81 9.50 -7.45
CA GLY A 437 -3.90 10.63 -7.19
C GLY A 437 -4.09 11.83 -8.10
N HIS A 438 -4.98 11.78 -9.09
CA HIS A 438 -5.12 12.79 -10.14
C HIS A 438 -6.19 13.86 -9.85
N PHE A 439 -6.81 13.82 -8.67
CA PHE A 439 -7.79 14.85 -8.28
C PHE A 439 -7.10 16.20 -8.04
N GLU A 440 -7.53 17.21 -8.78
CA GLU A 440 -6.98 18.58 -8.73
C GLU A 440 -7.81 19.54 -7.89
N GLY A 441 -9.02 19.16 -7.52
CA GLY A 441 -9.90 19.96 -6.68
C GLY A 441 -9.34 20.19 -5.28
N ARG A 442 -9.83 21.24 -4.61
CA ARG A 442 -9.35 21.65 -3.29
C ARG A 442 -10.30 21.33 -2.15
N GLY A 443 -11.57 21.02 -2.46
CA GLY A 443 -12.63 20.83 -1.48
C GLY A 443 -12.71 19.40 -0.92
N TRP A 444 -13.29 19.30 0.27
CA TRP A 444 -13.56 18.03 0.97
C TRP A 444 -14.46 17.09 0.17
N ARG A 445 -15.61 17.61 -0.29
CA ARG A 445 -16.57 16.80 -1.04
C ARG A 445 -15.95 16.20 -2.30
N GLY A 446 -15.33 17.04 -3.13
CA GLY A 446 -14.74 16.58 -4.37
C GLY A 446 -13.62 15.54 -4.17
N PHE A 447 -12.83 15.65 -3.09
CA PHE A 447 -11.83 14.66 -2.74
C PHE A 447 -12.47 13.29 -2.46
N HIS A 448 -13.51 13.26 -1.60
CA HIS A 448 -14.17 12.00 -1.25
C HIS A 448 -14.98 11.43 -2.41
N HIS A 449 -15.72 12.26 -3.16
CA HIS A 449 -16.43 11.84 -4.36
C HIS A 449 -15.49 11.21 -5.40
N HIS A 450 -14.35 11.85 -5.70
CA HIS A 450 -13.35 11.30 -6.62
C HIS A 450 -12.83 9.95 -6.12
N ALA A 451 -12.47 9.85 -4.84
CA ALA A 451 -11.99 8.60 -4.25
C ALA A 451 -13.06 7.50 -4.32
N THR A 452 -14.31 7.81 -4.02
CA THR A 452 -15.46 6.90 -4.11
C THR A 452 -15.65 6.39 -5.54
N LEU A 453 -15.57 7.27 -6.54
CA LEU A 453 -15.69 6.89 -7.95
C LEU A 453 -14.50 6.05 -8.43
N CYS A 454 -13.28 6.35 -7.95
CA CYS A 454 -12.12 5.50 -8.20
C CYS A 454 -12.30 4.10 -7.59
N ILE A 455 -12.80 4.01 -6.36
CA ILE A 455 -13.09 2.72 -5.71
C ILE A 455 -14.21 1.99 -6.47
N ALA A 456 -15.24 2.69 -6.96
CA ALA A 456 -16.30 2.08 -7.76
C ALA A 456 -15.78 1.54 -9.10
N ALA A 457 -14.98 2.31 -9.84
CA ALA A 457 -14.34 1.86 -11.07
C ALA A 457 -13.40 0.66 -10.82
N TYR A 458 -12.62 0.72 -9.75
CA TYR A 458 -11.73 -0.37 -9.33
C TYR A 458 -12.52 -1.63 -8.93
N GLY A 459 -13.64 -1.46 -8.23
CA GLY A 459 -14.54 -2.56 -7.86
C GLY A 459 -15.09 -3.29 -9.08
N PHE A 460 -15.46 -2.57 -10.14
CA PHE A 460 -15.84 -3.19 -11.41
C PHE A 460 -14.70 -4.03 -12.00
N LEU A 461 -13.47 -3.48 -12.04
CA LEU A 461 -12.30 -4.20 -12.55
C LEU A 461 -11.99 -5.47 -11.72
N ILE A 462 -12.17 -5.42 -10.40
CA ILE A 462 -12.07 -6.60 -9.54
C ILE A 462 -13.13 -7.63 -9.94
N SER A 463 -14.40 -7.22 -10.06
CA SER A 463 -15.50 -8.12 -10.43
C SER A 463 -15.26 -8.80 -11.77
N GLU A 464 -14.75 -8.07 -12.76
CA GLU A 464 -14.38 -8.63 -14.07
C GLU A 464 -13.24 -9.64 -13.94
N ARG A 465 -12.20 -9.32 -13.16
CA ARG A 465 -11.06 -10.21 -12.92
C ARG A 465 -11.47 -11.54 -12.26
N GLU A 466 -12.33 -11.46 -11.26
CA GLU A 466 -12.80 -12.64 -10.52
C GLU A 466 -13.88 -13.45 -11.29
N THR A 467 -14.47 -12.85 -12.32
CA THR A 467 -15.50 -13.52 -13.16
C THR A 467 -14.90 -14.15 -14.41
N ILE A 468 -13.88 -13.54 -14.97
CA ILE A 468 -13.22 -14.05 -16.19
C ILE A 468 -12.13 -15.02 -15.78
N PRO A 469 -12.26 -16.34 -16.04
CA PRO A 469 -11.20 -17.27 -15.70
C PRO A 469 -9.90 -16.86 -16.41
N PRO A 470 -8.74 -17.03 -15.75
CA PRO A 470 -7.46 -16.77 -16.39
C PRO A 470 -7.40 -17.59 -17.68
N SER A 471 -7.08 -16.92 -18.79
CA SER A 471 -6.86 -17.63 -20.07
C SER A 471 -5.79 -18.69 -19.80
N ARG A 472 -6.14 -19.98 -20.01
CA ARG A 472 -5.16 -21.06 -19.91
C ARG A 472 -3.94 -20.65 -20.72
N PRO A 473 -2.71 -20.78 -20.18
CA PRO A 473 -1.52 -20.55 -20.98
C PRO A 473 -1.68 -21.43 -22.23
N ARG A 474 -1.66 -20.81 -23.40
CA ARG A 474 -1.65 -21.57 -24.66
C ARG A 474 -0.50 -22.55 -24.53
N SER A 475 -0.84 -23.84 -24.51
CA SER A 475 0.15 -24.90 -24.57
C SER A 475 1.11 -24.55 -25.72
N THR A 476 2.36 -24.31 -25.39
CA THR A 476 3.43 -24.06 -26.38
C THR A 476 3.78 -25.34 -27.16
N ARG A 477 3.05 -26.43 -26.94
CA ARG A 477 3.12 -27.64 -27.79
C ARG A 477 2.54 -27.32 -29.15
N GLY A 478 3.40 -26.97 -30.09
CA GLY A 478 3.03 -26.79 -31.48
C GLY A 478 3.32 -25.43 -32.13
N LEU A 479 3.90 -24.48 -31.44
CA LEU A 479 4.48 -23.31 -32.13
C LEU A 479 5.80 -23.74 -32.78
N PRO A 480 6.00 -23.56 -34.10
CA PRO A 480 7.31 -23.74 -34.72
C PRO A 480 8.29 -22.83 -33.98
N LYS A 481 9.43 -23.38 -33.55
CA LYS A 481 10.52 -22.55 -33.04
C LYS A 481 10.86 -21.54 -34.14
N LEU A 482 10.52 -20.27 -33.93
CA LEU A 482 11.03 -19.19 -34.77
C LEU A 482 12.54 -19.33 -34.76
N ALA A 483 13.10 -19.64 -35.94
CA ALA A 483 14.54 -19.66 -36.10
C ALA A 483 15.07 -18.27 -35.76
N VAL A 484 15.82 -18.18 -34.69
CA VAL A 484 16.58 -16.97 -34.35
C VAL A 484 17.54 -16.76 -35.53
N PRO A 485 17.52 -15.60 -36.23
CA PRO A 485 18.49 -15.34 -37.27
C PRO A 485 19.88 -15.50 -36.65
N GLY A 486 20.67 -16.41 -37.24
CA GLY A 486 22.00 -16.70 -36.76
C GLY A 486 22.80 -15.41 -36.61
N SER A 487 23.43 -15.24 -35.47
CA SER A 487 24.38 -14.15 -35.23
C SER A 487 25.41 -14.14 -36.36
N TYR A 488 25.48 -13.02 -37.05
CA TYR A 488 26.50 -12.70 -38.05
C TYR A 488 27.87 -12.91 -37.41
N ARG A 489 28.57 -13.99 -37.80
CA ARG A 489 29.99 -14.16 -37.55
C ARG A 489 30.75 -13.41 -38.67
N PRO A 490 31.56 -12.40 -38.38
CA PRO A 490 32.46 -11.85 -39.38
C PRO A 490 33.46 -12.92 -39.79
N ARG A 491 33.59 -13.16 -41.09
CA ARG A 491 34.63 -14.02 -41.66
C ARG A 491 35.98 -13.36 -41.35
N GLY A 492 36.71 -13.95 -40.41
CA GLY A 492 38.14 -13.66 -40.20
C GLY A 492 38.97 -14.38 -41.26
N SER A 493 39.85 -13.65 -41.87
CA SER A 493 40.88 -14.11 -42.80
C SER A 493 41.78 -15.14 -42.18
N ALA A 494 42.05 -16.20 -42.95
CA ALA A 494 43.06 -17.19 -42.64
C ALA A 494 44.45 -16.59 -42.70
N ALA A 495 45.26 -16.77 -41.64
CA ALA A 495 46.70 -16.75 -41.70
C ALA A 495 47.23 -17.86 -40.79
N SER A 496 47.85 -18.83 -41.46
CA SER A 496 48.65 -19.92 -40.91
C SER A 496 49.87 -19.35 -40.18
N THR A 497 50.26 -19.96 -39.03
CA THR A 497 51.64 -20.41 -38.78
C THR A 497 51.80 -21.04 -37.40
N ARG A 498 52.16 -22.30 -37.46
CA ARG A 498 53.22 -23.04 -36.75
C ARG A 498 53.59 -22.68 -35.31
N THR A 499 53.45 -23.74 -34.49
CA THR A 499 54.23 -24.21 -33.35
C THR A 499 55.63 -23.63 -33.14
N ALA A 500 55.89 -23.17 -31.91
CA ALA A 500 57.17 -23.43 -31.23
C ALA A 500 56.96 -23.40 -29.68
N ARG A 501 57.43 -24.46 -29.05
CA ARG A 501 57.69 -24.67 -27.61
C ARG A 501 59.01 -24.00 -27.24
N SER A 502 59.11 -23.35 -26.07
CA SER A 502 60.28 -23.33 -25.16
C SER A 502 59.85 -22.57 -23.91
N GLU A 503 59.81 -23.20 -22.78
CA GLU A 503 60.71 -23.27 -21.64
C GLU A 503 61.64 -22.05 -21.49
N PHE A 504 61.58 -21.36 -20.35
CA PHE A 504 62.64 -21.05 -19.41
C PHE A 504 62.20 -20.00 -18.40
N ASP A 505 62.11 -20.39 -17.18
CA ASP A 505 62.86 -20.06 -15.96
C ASP A 505 62.98 -18.60 -15.48
N ARG A 506 62.57 -18.47 -14.23
CA ARG A 506 63.20 -17.87 -13.05
C ARG A 506 63.66 -16.41 -13.01
N ASP A 507 63.26 -15.88 -11.85
CA ASP A 507 64.01 -14.97 -10.99
C ASP A 507 64.00 -13.47 -11.31
N ASN A 508 63.39 -12.67 -10.44
CA ASN A 508 64.11 -11.72 -9.56
C ASN A 508 63.14 -10.66 -9.04
N ALA A 509 63.03 -10.63 -7.72
CA ALA A 509 62.77 -9.41 -6.97
C ALA A 509 64.08 -8.59 -6.87
N PRO A 510 64.07 -7.28 -6.63
CA PRO A 510 64.29 -6.76 -5.29
C PRO A 510 63.42 -5.52 -4.94
N GLU A 511 63.03 -5.48 -3.68
CA GLU A 511 63.46 -4.63 -2.56
C GLU A 511 63.46 -3.08 -2.76
N ALA A 512 62.64 -2.49 -1.87
CA ALA A 512 62.92 -1.33 -1.02
C ALA A 512 63.17 0.06 -1.64
N ASP A 513 62.42 1.03 -1.23
CA ASP A 513 62.94 2.04 -0.32
C ASP A 513 61.82 2.88 0.36
N ARG A 514 62.18 3.31 1.54
CA ARG A 514 61.51 4.02 2.61
C ARG A 514 61.41 5.52 2.34
N SER A 515 60.56 6.06 3.16
CA SER A 515 60.52 7.44 3.71
C SER A 515 59.50 8.33 3.03
N SER A 516 58.67 9.04 3.69
CA SER A 516 58.87 9.81 4.94
C SER A 516 57.55 10.18 5.59
N ARG A 517 57.59 10.20 6.88
CA ARG A 517 56.62 10.75 7.83
C ARG A 517 56.33 12.23 7.55
N HIS A 518 55.10 12.64 7.83
CA HIS A 518 54.89 13.80 8.69
C HIS A 518 53.54 13.68 9.42
N ASP A 519 53.69 13.60 10.74
CA ASP A 519 52.78 13.95 11.79
C ASP A 519 52.28 15.37 11.62
N VAL A 520 51.03 15.65 12.01
CA VAL A 520 50.66 16.78 12.85
C VAL A 520 49.24 16.56 13.43
N THR A 521 49.23 16.21 14.67
CA THR A 521 48.58 16.82 15.86
C THR A 521 47.06 16.90 15.92
N ALA A 522 46.58 16.19 16.91
CA ALA A 522 45.34 16.35 17.66
C ALA A 522 45.36 17.65 18.49
N MET A 523 44.21 18.21 18.76
CA MET A 523 43.72 18.71 20.07
C MET A 523 42.66 19.80 19.88
N PRO A 524 41.89 20.16 20.92
CA PRO A 524 41.02 19.37 21.79
C PRO A 524 39.60 19.98 21.97
N MET A 525 38.82 19.25 22.75
CA MET A 525 37.58 19.69 23.43
C MET A 525 37.68 21.07 24.13
N LEU A 526 36.55 21.79 24.13
CA LEU A 526 36.20 22.66 25.26
C LEU A 526 34.72 22.49 25.60
N CYS A 527 34.54 21.99 26.81
CA CYS A 527 33.39 22.08 27.70
C CYS A 527 33.05 23.55 28.00
N GLY A 528 31.79 23.87 28.09
CA GLY A 528 31.30 25.12 28.65
C GLY A 528 29.87 24.94 29.14
N ALA A 529 29.74 24.48 30.36
CA ALA A 529 28.53 24.61 31.15
C ALA A 529 28.35 26.05 31.57
N ASP A 530 27.13 26.58 31.50
CA ASP A 530 26.69 27.43 32.61
C ASP A 530 25.16 27.41 32.77
N ARG A 531 24.87 27.28 34.05
CA ARG A 531 23.58 27.32 34.74
C ARG A 531 23.07 28.76 34.83
N LYS A 532 21.77 28.90 34.94
CA LYS A 532 20.99 29.58 36.03
C LYS A 532 19.66 30.05 35.45
N ASN A 533 18.58 29.60 35.96
CA ASN A 533 17.80 29.96 37.17
C ASN A 533 16.62 30.89 36.89
N ASN A 534 15.48 30.43 37.45
CA ASN A 534 14.38 31.18 38.09
C ASN A 534 13.35 31.82 37.14
N ALA A 535 12.08 31.82 37.41
CA ALA A 535 11.28 31.53 38.59
C ALA A 535 9.81 31.42 38.17
N ALA A 536 9.06 30.57 38.86
CA ALA A 536 7.72 30.69 39.35
C ALA A 536 6.91 31.97 39.04
N ASP A 537 5.63 31.79 38.62
CA ASP A 537 4.43 32.15 39.41
C ASP A 537 3.17 31.64 38.68
N LYS A 538 2.40 30.81 39.31
CA LYS A 538 1.07 30.87 39.92
C LYS A 538 0.09 31.86 39.27
N PHE A 539 -1.07 31.29 38.90
CA PHE A 539 -2.46 31.68 39.27
C PHE A 539 -3.39 30.84 38.37
N VAL A 540 -4.18 29.86 38.87
CA VAL A 540 -5.41 29.83 39.67
C VAL A 540 -6.64 30.34 38.91
N THR A 541 -7.56 29.34 38.68
CA THR A 541 -9.02 29.37 38.63
C THR A 541 -9.76 30.33 37.67
N GLN A 542 -10.45 29.81 36.69
CA GLN A 542 -11.90 29.56 36.69
C GLN A 542 -12.26 28.53 35.66
#